data_a4326b850456e9ad717b240b5b265c17
#
_entry.id   a4326b850456e9ad717b240b5b265c17
#
_cell.length_a   1.000
_cell.length_b   1.000
_cell.length_c   1.000
_cell.angle_alpha   90.00
_cell.angle_beta   90.00
_cell.angle_gamma   90.00
#
_symmetry.space_group_name_H-M   'P 1'
#
loop_
_entity.id
_entity.type
_entity.pdbx_description
1 polymer ?
#
loop_
_entity_poly.entity_id
_entity_poly.type
_entity_poly.pdbx_seq_one_letter_code
_entity_poly.pdbx_strand_id
1 'polypeptide(L)'
;MNKERKIALSKVVAGLVASDSIADVNPENVASALVKVETEAYKTDYPDIVFQDILPVVNYNDPTATSFAYYYVTEAGKAQLANPDGKIAWVDSFIGMKQAPLFDGNTGYKYTLKDLQRVSKLGGSLDSLRAETAVQASLQLAQDIAFYGDEKRGIVGFFNNPDVPSVAPIGGTDWSGKTPKQILADINHLFSTAFETTKEVEFKVGSPTNRLLLPTAKYSYIATTPLNDNSDKTILDFIVSSSVFLSDKSQVKSSAQIPSNTMRIYQFDKRKVSFQWGHMINFKAPQADDLGMKVPADFSIGGTTLKKPLSCWDMEGI
;
A
#
# COMPACT_ATOMS: atom_id res chain seq x y z
N MET A 1 -3.64 -5.48 50.74
CA MET A 1 -2.21 -5.86 50.60
C MET A 1 -2.00 -7.15 51.37
N ASN A 2 -1.68 -8.22 50.65
CA ASN A 2 -1.72 -9.60 51.18
C ASN A 2 -0.61 -9.86 52.19
N LYS A 3 -0.88 -10.64 53.22
CA LYS A 3 0.03 -10.92 54.34
C LYS A 3 1.40 -11.49 53.89
N GLU A 4 1.40 -12.25 52.82
CA GLU A 4 2.63 -12.80 52.20
C GLU A 4 3.54 -11.72 51.55
N ARG A 5 2.96 -10.67 50.98
CA ARG A 5 3.74 -9.52 50.48
C ARG A 5 4.41 -8.71 51.58
N LYS A 6 3.77 -8.60 52.78
CA LYS A 6 4.40 -7.94 53.91
C LYS A 6 5.59 -8.73 54.47
N ILE A 7 5.50 -10.06 54.45
CA ILE A 7 6.57 -10.95 54.94
C ILE A 7 7.75 -10.94 53.93
N ALA A 8 7.49 -10.91 52.65
CA ALA A 8 8.54 -10.78 51.61
C ALA A 8 9.26 -9.42 51.71
N LEU A 9 8.50 -8.34 51.90
CA LEU A 9 9.11 -7.01 52.08
C LEU A 9 9.94 -6.90 53.35
N SER A 10 9.49 -7.50 54.48
CA SER A 10 10.26 -7.47 55.73
C SER A 10 11.56 -8.26 55.62
N LYS A 11 11.59 -9.37 54.89
CA LYS A 11 12.82 -10.16 54.67
C LYS A 11 13.82 -9.43 53.76
N VAL A 12 13.36 -8.68 52.74
CA VAL A 12 14.22 -7.88 51.87
C VAL A 12 14.81 -6.68 52.62
N VAL A 13 14.02 -6.02 53.46
CA VAL A 13 14.47 -4.90 54.29
C VAL A 13 15.44 -5.39 55.38
N ALA A 14 15.23 -6.56 55.98
CA ALA A 14 16.14 -7.15 56.97
C ALA A 14 17.48 -7.58 56.29
N GLY A 15 17.48 -8.00 55.04
CA GLY A 15 18.71 -8.31 54.28
C GLY A 15 19.56 -7.05 53.91
N LEU A 16 18.88 -5.92 53.72
CA LEU A 16 19.54 -4.63 53.43
C LEU A 16 20.13 -3.95 54.66
N VAL A 17 19.64 -4.22 55.85
CA VAL A 17 20.15 -3.65 57.12
C VAL A 17 21.37 -4.40 57.64
N ALA A 18 21.69 -5.58 57.11
CA ALA A 18 22.83 -6.39 57.52
C ALA A 18 24.15 -6.10 56.76
N SER A 19 24.16 -5.19 55.82
CA SER A 19 25.37 -4.72 55.14
C SER A 19 25.74 -3.32 55.64
N ASP A 20 26.90 -3.22 56.29
CA ASP A 20 27.44 -2.07 57.02
C ASP A 20 27.90 -0.91 56.12
N SER A 21 27.04 -0.51 55.13
CA SER A 21 27.30 0.68 54.30
C SER A 21 25.97 1.38 53.95
N ILE A 22 25.31 1.94 54.95
CA ILE A 22 24.04 2.69 54.81
C ILE A 22 24.31 4.18 54.42
N ALA A 23 25.50 4.56 54.05
CA ALA A 23 25.83 5.97 53.77
C ALA A 23 25.46 6.48 52.37
N ASP A 24 25.07 5.61 51.42
CA ASP A 24 24.82 6.02 50.00
C ASP A 24 23.63 5.38 49.32
N VAL A 25 22.61 4.99 50.05
CA VAL A 25 21.36 4.48 49.38
C VAL A 25 20.47 5.66 49.06
N ASN A 26 20.70 6.29 47.91
CA ASN A 26 19.76 7.24 47.38
C ASN A 26 18.41 6.57 47.10
N PRO A 27 17.27 7.04 47.71
CA PRO A 27 15.95 6.43 47.54
C PRO A 27 15.50 6.28 46.08
N GLU A 28 16.07 7.09 45.17
CA GLU A 28 15.84 6.95 43.73
C GLU A 28 16.49 5.67 43.15
N ASN A 29 17.63 5.23 43.67
CA ASN A 29 18.28 3.99 43.24
C ASN A 29 17.54 2.73 43.76
N VAL A 30 16.92 2.80 44.90
CA VAL A 30 16.10 1.68 45.45
C VAL A 30 14.78 1.55 44.68
N ALA A 31 14.18 2.68 44.30
CA ALA A 31 12.96 2.68 43.47
C ALA A 31 13.21 2.11 42.09
N SER A 32 14.36 2.41 41.49
CA SER A 32 14.73 1.89 40.15
C SER A 32 15.07 0.39 40.17
N ALA A 33 15.62 -0.12 41.27
CA ALA A 33 15.90 -1.57 41.47
C ALA A 33 14.66 -2.43 41.70
N LEU A 34 13.56 -1.81 42.13
CA LEU A 34 12.28 -2.50 42.39
C LEU A 34 11.35 -2.53 41.20
N VAL A 35 11.62 -1.73 40.18
CA VAL A 35 10.84 -1.67 38.92
C VAL A 35 11.53 -2.55 37.90
N LYS A 36 10.98 -3.71 37.62
CA LYS A 36 11.36 -4.55 36.50
C LYS A 36 10.85 -3.87 35.23
N VAL A 37 11.72 -3.20 34.51
CA VAL A 37 11.37 -2.61 33.22
C VAL A 37 11.36 -3.74 32.18
N GLU A 38 10.25 -3.90 31.48
CA GLU A 38 10.20 -4.78 30.32
C GLU A 38 11.16 -4.27 29.24
N THR A 39 11.93 -5.19 28.69
CA THR A 39 12.92 -4.87 27.63
C THR A 39 12.27 -4.64 26.28
N GLU A 40 10.99 -5.00 26.15
CA GLU A 40 10.24 -4.80 24.91
C GLU A 40 9.50 -3.47 24.95
N ALA A 41 9.79 -2.61 23.98
CA ALA A 41 9.05 -1.38 23.78
C ALA A 41 7.80 -1.66 22.92
N TYR A 42 6.61 -1.39 23.47
CA TYR A 42 5.36 -1.44 22.72
C TYR A 42 5.34 -0.28 21.72
N LYS A 43 5.42 -0.62 20.43
CA LYS A 43 5.23 0.35 19.34
C LYS A 43 3.74 0.48 19.05
N THR A 44 3.30 1.66 18.68
CA THR A 44 1.97 1.84 18.08
C THR A 44 1.97 1.17 16.72
N ASP A 45 1.03 0.24 16.52
CA ASP A 45 0.84 -0.38 15.22
C ASP A 45 0.24 0.63 14.23
N TYR A 46 0.86 0.76 13.07
CA TYR A 46 0.35 1.56 11.97
C TYR A 46 -0.29 0.65 10.93
N PRO A 47 -1.25 1.15 10.12
CA PRO A 47 -1.81 0.38 9.02
C PRO A 47 -0.72 -0.12 8.09
N ASP A 48 -0.87 -1.36 7.62
CA ASP A 48 0.08 -1.97 6.70
C ASP A 48 0.22 -1.16 5.40
N ILE A 49 1.43 -1.06 4.92
CA ILE A 49 1.76 -0.40 3.66
C ILE A 49 1.60 -1.40 2.52
N VAL A 50 0.44 -1.38 1.87
CA VAL A 50 0.05 -2.37 0.85
C VAL A 50 0.09 -1.84 -0.59
N PHE A 51 0.30 -0.53 -0.79
CA PHE A 51 0.21 0.04 -2.14
C PHE A 51 1.25 -0.54 -3.11
N GLN A 52 2.42 -0.96 -2.62
CA GLN A 52 3.48 -1.56 -3.44
C GLN A 52 3.12 -2.96 -3.95
N ASP A 53 2.27 -3.68 -3.23
CA ASP A 53 1.77 -5.00 -3.64
C ASP A 53 0.60 -4.90 -4.63
N ILE A 54 -0.11 -3.75 -4.60
CA ILE A 54 -1.26 -3.49 -5.46
C ILE A 54 -0.82 -2.75 -6.72
N LEU A 55 0.08 -1.78 -6.61
CA LEU A 55 0.52 -0.96 -7.73
C LEU A 55 2.00 -1.17 -8.04
N PRO A 56 2.36 -1.37 -9.32
CA PRO A 56 3.75 -1.35 -9.72
C PRO A 56 4.37 0.03 -9.44
N VAL A 57 5.50 0.06 -8.76
CA VAL A 57 6.22 1.30 -8.43
C VAL A 57 7.31 1.56 -9.45
N VAL A 58 7.40 2.80 -9.93
CA VAL A 58 8.49 3.34 -10.74
C VAL A 58 9.23 4.36 -9.89
N ASN A 59 10.50 4.12 -9.63
CA ASN A 59 11.36 5.04 -8.91
C ASN A 59 12.38 5.64 -9.87
N TYR A 60 12.40 6.97 -9.99
CA TYR A 60 13.35 7.69 -10.84
C TYR A 60 14.69 7.92 -10.13
N ASN A 61 14.66 7.92 -8.80
CA ASN A 61 15.83 8.09 -7.94
C ASN A 61 16.62 9.38 -8.23
N ASP A 62 15.91 10.42 -8.65
CA ASP A 62 16.47 11.73 -8.95
C ASP A 62 15.86 12.80 -8.04
N PRO A 63 16.60 13.30 -7.04
CA PRO A 63 16.11 14.32 -6.10
C PRO A 63 15.96 15.72 -6.74
N THR A 64 16.44 15.92 -7.95
CA THR A 64 16.37 17.22 -8.64
C THR A 64 15.23 17.27 -9.68
N ALA A 65 14.61 16.13 -9.97
CA ALA A 65 13.52 16.05 -10.93
C ALA A 65 12.25 16.71 -10.39
N THR A 66 11.74 17.70 -11.07
CA THR A 66 10.45 18.38 -10.77
C THR A 66 9.28 17.80 -11.55
N SER A 67 9.55 16.94 -12.52
CA SER A 67 8.53 16.30 -13.36
C SER A 67 9.07 15.01 -13.94
N PHE A 68 8.16 14.13 -14.32
CA PHE A 68 8.48 12.94 -15.09
C PHE A 68 7.73 12.94 -16.41
N ALA A 69 8.30 12.29 -17.41
CA ALA A 69 7.68 12.16 -18.71
C ALA A 69 7.67 10.69 -19.16
N TYR A 70 6.64 10.33 -19.90
CA TYR A 70 6.60 9.03 -20.56
C TYR A 70 6.15 9.18 -22.00
N TYR A 71 6.74 8.36 -22.85
CA TYR A 71 6.41 8.33 -24.27
C TYR A 71 5.30 7.32 -24.52
N TYR A 72 4.41 7.66 -25.44
CA TYR A 72 3.43 6.73 -25.97
C TYR A 72 3.57 6.69 -27.49
N VAL A 73 3.42 5.51 -28.05
CA VAL A 73 3.48 5.29 -29.48
C VAL A 73 2.07 4.93 -29.95
N THR A 74 1.57 5.68 -30.91
CA THR A 74 0.32 5.39 -31.59
C THR A 74 0.66 4.91 -33.00
N GLU A 75 0.27 3.69 -33.30
CA GLU A 75 0.46 3.11 -34.63
C GLU A 75 -0.82 3.31 -35.45
N ALA A 76 -0.68 3.83 -36.64
CA ALA A 76 -1.77 4.05 -37.56
C ALA A 76 -1.50 3.33 -38.90
N GLY A 77 -2.53 2.64 -39.39
CA GLY A 77 -2.50 1.97 -40.66
C GLY A 77 -2.96 0.51 -40.59
N LYS A 78 -3.40 0.00 -41.71
CA LYS A 78 -3.77 -1.41 -41.90
C LYS A 78 -3.17 -1.87 -43.24
N ALA A 79 -2.64 -3.09 -43.23
CA ALA A 79 -2.29 -3.76 -44.47
C ALA A 79 -3.56 -4.05 -45.29
N GLN A 80 -3.45 -3.98 -46.59
CA GLN A 80 -4.50 -4.39 -47.52
C GLN A 80 -3.99 -5.48 -48.47
N LEU A 81 -4.91 -6.28 -48.97
CA LEU A 81 -4.55 -7.22 -50.03
C LEU A 81 -4.17 -6.42 -51.27
N ALA A 82 -3.13 -6.90 -51.97
CA ALA A 82 -2.64 -6.24 -53.17
C ALA A 82 -3.74 -6.17 -54.26
N ASN A 83 -3.96 -4.97 -54.78
CA ASN A 83 -4.83 -4.77 -55.93
C ASN A 83 -3.94 -4.76 -57.19
N PRO A 84 -4.52 -5.12 -58.36
CA PRO A 84 -3.80 -5.03 -59.64
C PRO A 84 -3.23 -3.64 -59.95
N ASP A 85 -3.82 -2.58 -59.39
CA ASP A 85 -3.43 -1.18 -59.57
C ASP A 85 -2.19 -0.77 -58.73
N GLY A 86 -1.57 -1.69 -57.96
CA GLY A 86 -0.31 -1.47 -57.27
C GLY A 86 -0.32 -0.44 -56.14
N LYS A 87 -1.51 -0.04 -55.62
CA LYS A 87 -1.59 0.89 -54.48
C LYS A 87 -1.09 0.23 -53.20
N ILE A 88 -0.11 0.86 -52.56
CA ILE A 88 0.46 0.40 -51.32
C ILE A 88 -0.23 1.10 -50.15
N ALA A 89 -0.63 0.33 -49.12
CA ALA A 89 -1.11 0.88 -47.86
C ALA A 89 0.10 1.26 -46.98
N TRP A 90 0.24 2.53 -46.72
CA TRP A 90 1.29 3.03 -45.83
C TRP A 90 0.82 2.95 -44.39
N VAL A 91 1.73 2.57 -43.51
CA VAL A 91 1.55 2.58 -42.06
C VAL A 91 2.49 3.64 -41.48
N ASP A 92 2.01 4.33 -40.45
CA ASP A 92 2.78 5.37 -39.78
C ASP A 92 2.74 5.15 -38.25
N SER A 93 3.75 5.63 -37.55
CA SER A 93 3.82 5.57 -36.10
C SER A 93 4.06 6.96 -35.52
N PHE A 94 3.23 7.38 -34.62
CA PHE A 94 3.32 8.67 -33.96
C PHE A 94 3.83 8.48 -32.53
N ILE A 95 4.90 9.20 -32.18
CA ILE A 95 5.45 9.21 -30.83
C ILE A 95 5.00 10.50 -30.16
N GLY A 96 4.18 10.36 -29.12
CA GLY A 96 3.79 11.46 -28.23
C GLY A 96 4.47 11.36 -26.87
N MET A 97 4.55 12.46 -26.17
CA MET A 97 5.06 12.55 -24.80
C MET A 97 4.00 13.14 -23.89
N LYS A 98 3.76 12.51 -22.74
CA LYS A 98 3.00 13.09 -21.65
C LYS A 98 3.93 13.36 -20.48
N GLN A 99 3.76 14.52 -19.85
CA GLN A 99 4.54 14.96 -18.70
C GLN A 99 3.59 15.21 -17.54
N ALA A 100 4.03 14.85 -16.33
CA ALA A 100 3.33 15.13 -15.10
C ALA A 100 4.32 15.62 -14.02
N PRO A 101 3.87 16.49 -13.09
CA PRO A 101 4.73 17.03 -12.06
C PRO A 101 5.08 15.96 -11.00
N LEU A 102 6.24 16.14 -10.38
CA LEU A 102 6.61 15.52 -9.12
C LEU A 102 6.45 16.55 -8.00
N PHE A 103 5.92 16.11 -6.88
CA PHE A 103 5.68 16.95 -5.72
C PHE A 103 6.62 16.57 -4.58
N ASP A 104 7.34 17.56 -4.08
CA ASP A 104 8.24 17.35 -2.97
C ASP A 104 7.46 17.24 -1.66
N GLY A 105 7.78 16.21 -0.90
CA GLY A 105 7.35 15.99 0.46
C GLY A 105 8.53 16.19 1.41
N ASN A 106 8.22 16.62 2.60
CA ASN A 106 9.21 16.73 3.66
C ASN A 106 8.70 16.10 4.94
N THR A 107 9.62 15.57 5.70
CA THR A 107 9.41 15.06 7.05
C THR A 107 10.71 15.27 7.82
N GLY A 108 10.76 14.82 9.05
CA GLY A 108 11.98 14.89 9.83
C GLY A 108 11.67 14.67 11.29
N TYR A 109 12.72 14.54 12.05
CA TYR A 109 12.61 14.39 13.50
C TYR A 109 13.61 15.31 14.20
N LYS A 110 13.32 15.59 15.47
CA LYS A 110 14.19 16.37 16.34
C LYS A 110 14.33 15.71 17.69
N TYR A 111 15.43 15.97 18.34
CA TYR A 111 15.68 15.51 19.70
C TYR A 111 16.41 16.59 20.50
N THR A 112 16.13 16.62 21.81
CA THR A 112 16.82 17.48 22.74
C THR A 112 18.04 16.76 23.35
N LEU A 113 19.01 17.51 23.84
CA LEU A 113 20.16 16.94 24.58
C LEU A 113 19.70 16.10 25.78
N LYS A 114 18.60 16.51 26.45
CA LYS A 114 18.01 15.75 27.56
C LYS A 114 17.45 14.40 27.10
N ASP A 115 16.84 14.33 25.93
CA ASP A 115 16.32 13.06 25.38
C ASP A 115 17.48 12.09 25.11
N LEU A 116 18.56 12.57 24.52
CA LEU A 116 19.78 11.76 24.30
C LEU A 116 20.35 11.21 25.60
N GLN A 117 20.43 12.05 26.65
CA GLN A 117 20.91 11.63 27.96
C GLN A 117 19.99 10.57 28.61
N ARG A 118 18.68 10.70 28.45
CA ARG A 118 17.71 9.71 28.97
C ARG A 118 17.84 8.37 28.27
N VAL A 119 17.92 8.38 26.95
CA VAL A 119 17.97 7.15 26.14
C VAL A 119 19.32 6.45 26.28
N SER A 120 20.42 7.19 26.43
CA SER A 120 21.73 6.58 26.70
C SER A 120 21.75 5.77 28.01
N LYS A 121 20.98 6.18 29.02
CA LYS A 121 20.79 5.43 30.25
C LYS A 121 19.95 4.15 30.09
N LEU A 122 19.06 4.11 29.08
CA LEU A 122 18.18 2.98 28.80
C LEU A 122 18.77 1.98 27.80
N GLY A 123 19.97 2.25 27.26
CA GLY A 123 20.66 1.37 26.32
C GLY A 123 20.01 1.28 24.92
N GLY A 124 19.08 2.18 24.59
CA GLY A 124 18.39 2.23 23.30
C GLY A 124 18.96 3.27 22.36
N SER A 125 18.66 3.12 21.05
CA SER A 125 18.95 4.12 20.02
C SER A 125 17.67 4.92 19.70
N LEU A 126 17.61 6.16 20.20
CA LEU A 126 16.49 7.07 19.92
C LEU A 126 16.46 7.51 18.45
N ASP A 127 17.64 7.63 17.85
CA ASP A 127 17.78 8.10 16.48
C ASP A 127 17.16 7.13 15.47
N SER A 128 17.44 5.83 15.61
CA SER A 128 16.86 4.81 14.72
C SER A 128 15.35 4.72 14.85
N LEU A 129 14.80 4.80 16.08
CA LEU A 129 13.34 4.72 16.30
C LEU A 129 12.61 5.92 15.66
N ARG A 130 13.14 7.13 15.80
CA ARG A 130 12.56 8.34 15.20
C ARG A 130 12.72 8.36 13.69
N ALA A 131 13.86 7.87 13.17
CA ALA A 131 14.05 7.70 11.73
C ALA A 131 13.05 6.71 11.13
N GLU A 132 12.85 5.56 11.76
CA GLU A 132 11.81 4.58 11.35
C GLU A 132 10.40 5.21 11.33
N THR A 133 10.06 6.00 12.35
CA THR A 133 8.77 6.71 12.41
C THR A 133 8.61 7.71 11.26
N ALA A 134 9.67 8.43 10.91
CA ALA A 134 9.65 9.37 9.78
C ALA A 134 9.52 8.64 8.43
N VAL A 135 10.19 7.51 8.26
CA VAL A 135 10.02 6.64 7.07
C VAL A 135 8.58 6.14 6.99
N GLN A 136 8.03 5.62 8.10
CA GLN A 136 6.66 5.13 8.15
C GLN A 136 5.64 6.23 7.79
N ALA A 137 5.82 7.44 8.31
CA ALA A 137 4.95 8.58 7.97
C ALA A 137 5.02 8.95 6.47
N SER A 138 6.21 8.87 5.85
CA SER A 138 6.35 9.12 4.42
C SER A 138 5.67 8.05 3.57
N LEU A 139 5.74 6.78 3.98
CA LEU A 139 5.09 5.66 3.29
C LEU A 139 3.56 5.71 3.43
N GLN A 140 3.04 6.14 4.59
CA GLN A 140 1.60 6.35 4.77
C GLN A 140 1.08 7.46 3.84
N LEU A 141 1.77 8.60 3.79
CA LEU A 141 1.40 9.67 2.84
C LEU A 141 1.46 9.17 1.39
N ALA A 142 2.49 8.40 1.04
CA ALA A 142 2.61 7.81 -0.29
C ALA A 142 1.44 6.85 -0.60
N GLN A 143 0.99 6.06 0.37
CA GLN A 143 -0.16 5.17 0.24
C GLN A 143 -1.46 5.95 0.03
N ASP A 144 -1.70 6.99 0.80
CA ASP A 144 -2.89 7.82 0.67
C ASP A 144 -2.94 8.50 -0.70
N ILE A 145 -1.79 9.05 -1.15
CA ILE A 145 -1.68 9.64 -2.49
C ILE A 145 -1.81 8.58 -3.59
N ALA A 146 -1.27 7.38 -3.39
CA ALA A 146 -1.38 6.31 -4.36
C ALA A 146 -2.83 5.90 -4.61
N PHE A 147 -3.64 5.81 -3.56
CA PHE A 147 -5.01 5.34 -3.65
C PHE A 147 -6.02 6.46 -3.93
N TYR A 148 -5.91 7.58 -3.23
CA TYR A 148 -6.91 8.65 -3.29
C TYR A 148 -6.39 9.96 -3.92
N GLY A 149 -5.06 10.06 -4.14
CA GLY A 149 -4.46 11.28 -4.67
C GLY A 149 -4.49 12.46 -3.69
N ASP A 150 -4.30 13.66 -4.24
CA ASP A 150 -4.46 14.93 -3.53
C ASP A 150 -5.18 15.93 -4.45
N GLU A 151 -6.45 16.15 -4.17
CA GLU A 151 -7.31 17.02 -4.97
C GLU A 151 -6.79 18.46 -5.02
N LYS A 152 -6.22 18.96 -3.90
CA LYS A 152 -5.68 20.33 -3.81
C LYS A 152 -4.49 20.54 -4.76
N ARG A 153 -3.74 19.49 -5.04
CA ARG A 153 -2.59 19.50 -5.97
C ARG A 153 -2.92 18.94 -7.34
N GLY A 154 -4.17 18.50 -7.57
CA GLY A 154 -4.60 17.90 -8.81
C GLY A 154 -3.97 16.51 -9.07
N ILE A 155 -3.55 15.83 -8.01
CA ILE A 155 -3.05 14.47 -8.11
C ILE A 155 -4.23 13.51 -8.05
N VAL A 156 -4.38 12.71 -9.10
CA VAL A 156 -5.41 11.68 -9.17
C VAL A 156 -4.86 10.38 -8.56
N GLY A 157 -5.65 9.74 -7.72
CA GLY A 157 -5.29 8.47 -7.11
C GLY A 157 -5.78 7.27 -7.93
N PHE A 158 -5.49 6.08 -7.43
CA PHE A 158 -5.89 4.84 -8.11
C PHE A 158 -7.40 4.63 -8.07
N PHE A 159 -8.09 4.98 -6.96
CA PHE A 159 -9.53 4.73 -6.80
C PHE A 159 -10.44 5.86 -7.26
N ASN A 160 -9.95 7.07 -7.37
CA ASN A 160 -10.75 8.23 -7.75
C ASN A 160 -10.47 8.75 -9.16
N ASN A 161 -9.88 7.93 -10.02
CA ASN A 161 -9.56 8.32 -11.38
C ASN A 161 -10.83 8.34 -12.25
N PRO A 162 -11.24 9.49 -12.80
CA PRO A 162 -12.46 9.63 -13.58
C PRO A 162 -12.40 8.94 -14.96
N ASP A 163 -11.20 8.61 -15.43
CA ASP A 163 -11.01 7.95 -16.72
C ASP A 163 -11.23 6.43 -16.67
N VAL A 164 -11.46 5.87 -15.46
CA VAL A 164 -11.73 4.44 -15.29
C VAL A 164 -13.20 4.16 -15.54
N PRO A 165 -13.53 3.31 -16.52
CA PRO A 165 -14.92 2.94 -16.78
C PRO A 165 -15.49 2.05 -15.66
N SER A 166 -16.79 2.20 -15.40
CA SER A 166 -17.54 1.42 -14.42
C SER A 166 -18.63 0.60 -15.10
N VAL A 167 -18.90 -0.59 -14.55
CA VAL A 167 -19.92 -1.52 -15.02
C VAL A 167 -20.82 -1.92 -13.85
N ALA A 168 -22.12 -2.03 -14.07
CA ALA A 168 -23.05 -2.48 -13.04
C ALA A 168 -23.02 -4.03 -12.89
N PRO A 169 -23.24 -4.57 -11.68
CA PRO A 169 -23.31 -6.00 -11.46
C PRO A 169 -24.59 -6.62 -12.09
N ILE A 170 -24.53 -7.91 -12.40
CA ILE A 170 -25.67 -8.64 -12.95
C ILE A 170 -26.63 -9.05 -11.82
N GLY A 171 -27.90 -8.77 -11.98
CA GLY A 171 -28.94 -9.32 -11.09
C GLY A 171 -28.99 -8.74 -9.69
N GLY A 172 -28.65 -7.48 -9.53
CA GLY A 172 -28.78 -6.74 -8.26
C GLY A 172 -27.45 -6.48 -7.55
N THR A 173 -27.54 -5.65 -6.51
CA THR A 173 -26.44 -5.23 -5.68
C THR A 173 -26.30 -6.15 -4.48
N ASP A 174 -25.10 -6.20 -3.90
CA ASP A 174 -24.71 -6.92 -2.69
C ASP A 174 -24.56 -8.46 -2.84
N TRP A 175 -23.34 -8.89 -2.65
CA TRP A 175 -22.96 -10.31 -2.73
C TRP A 175 -23.45 -11.15 -1.55
N SER A 176 -23.90 -10.55 -0.45
CA SER A 176 -24.39 -11.30 0.72
C SER A 176 -25.63 -12.15 0.42
N GLY A 177 -26.44 -11.72 -0.57
CA GLY A 177 -27.62 -12.45 -1.06
C GLY A 177 -27.38 -13.27 -2.33
N LYS A 178 -26.19 -13.24 -2.92
CA LYS A 178 -25.88 -13.93 -4.17
C LYS A 178 -25.32 -15.32 -3.97
N THR A 179 -25.70 -16.22 -4.86
CA THR A 179 -25.08 -17.55 -4.94
C THR A 179 -23.64 -17.45 -5.48
N PRO A 180 -22.77 -18.44 -5.18
CA PRO A 180 -21.39 -18.47 -5.70
C PRO A 180 -21.30 -18.37 -7.23
N LYS A 181 -22.28 -18.93 -7.95
CA LYS A 181 -22.37 -18.83 -9.42
C LYS A 181 -22.67 -17.41 -9.89
N GLN A 182 -23.52 -16.67 -9.15
CA GLN A 182 -23.83 -15.28 -9.47
C GLN A 182 -22.62 -14.36 -9.19
N ILE A 183 -21.88 -14.60 -8.12
CA ILE A 183 -20.63 -13.87 -7.82
C ILE A 183 -19.60 -14.10 -8.93
N LEU A 184 -19.42 -15.36 -9.37
CA LEU A 184 -18.56 -15.67 -10.50
C LEU A 184 -19.05 -15.00 -11.79
N ALA A 185 -20.36 -14.93 -12.01
CA ALA A 185 -20.92 -14.26 -13.19
C ALA A 185 -20.63 -12.75 -13.18
N ASP A 186 -20.72 -12.07 -12.03
CA ASP A 186 -20.34 -10.65 -11.91
C ASP A 186 -18.87 -10.42 -12.26
N ILE A 187 -17.96 -11.23 -11.71
CA ILE A 187 -16.52 -11.12 -11.97
C ILE A 187 -16.25 -11.37 -13.47
N ASN A 188 -16.81 -12.43 -14.03
CA ASN A 188 -16.62 -12.74 -15.45
C ASN A 188 -17.24 -11.67 -16.34
N HIS A 189 -18.38 -11.09 -15.95
CA HIS A 189 -19.01 -10.00 -16.70
C HIS A 189 -18.08 -8.78 -16.78
N LEU A 190 -17.49 -8.38 -15.65
CA LEU A 190 -16.56 -7.26 -15.63
C LEU A 190 -15.35 -7.50 -16.54
N PHE A 191 -14.74 -8.68 -16.45
CA PHE A 191 -13.61 -9.05 -17.30
C PHE A 191 -14.01 -9.17 -18.78
N SER A 192 -15.16 -9.78 -19.10
CA SER A 192 -15.62 -9.93 -20.47
C SER A 192 -15.94 -8.59 -21.12
N THR A 193 -16.60 -7.68 -20.37
CA THR A 193 -16.89 -6.33 -20.86
C THR A 193 -15.59 -5.56 -21.16
N ALA A 194 -14.60 -5.65 -20.25
CA ALA A 194 -13.30 -5.04 -20.46
C ALA A 194 -12.56 -5.65 -21.67
N PHE A 195 -12.60 -6.97 -21.82
CA PHE A 195 -11.97 -7.71 -22.90
C PHE A 195 -12.58 -7.37 -24.27
N GLU A 196 -13.91 -7.38 -24.36
CA GLU A 196 -14.65 -7.05 -25.59
C GLU A 196 -14.45 -5.58 -25.99
N THR A 197 -14.55 -4.66 -25.02
CA THR A 197 -14.38 -3.22 -25.28
C THR A 197 -12.98 -2.90 -25.77
N THR A 198 -11.97 -3.56 -25.21
CA THR A 198 -10.56 -3.35 -25.60
C THR A 198 -10.11 -4.23 -26.77
N LYS A 199 -11.00 -5.08 -27.29
CA LYS A 199 -10.70 -6.03 -28.39
C LYS A 199 -9.44 -6.84 -28.10
N GLU A 200 -9.34 -7.41 -26.90
CA GLU A 200 -8.23 -8.27 -26.44
C GLU A 200 -6.86 -7.54 -26.28
N VAL A 201 -6.83 -6.23 -26.42
CA VAL A 201 -5.56 -5.48 -26.36
C VAL A 201 -5.08 -5.33 -24.91
N GLU A 202 -6.00 -4.96 -24.00
CA GLU A 202 -5.61 -4.65 -22.62
C GLU A 202 -5.71 -5.87 -21.70
N PHE A 203 -6.75 -6.66 -21.79
CA PHE A 203 -6.93 -7.88 -21.01
C PHE A 203 -6.76 -9.11 -21.90
N LYS A 204 -6.12 -10.13 -21.37
CA LYS A 204 -5.94 -11.43 -22.04
C LYS A 204 -6.42 -12.55 -21.13
N VAL A 205 -6.99 -13.58 -21.74
CA VAL A 205 -7.39 -14.81 -21.05
C VAL A 205 -6.18 -15.44 -20.36
N GLY A 206 -6.30 -15.79 -19.08
CA GLY A 206 -5.25 -16.46 -18.32
C GLY A 206 -3.97 -15.65 -18.11
N SER A 207 -4.00 -14.33 -18.33
CA SER A 207 -2.80 -13.51 -18.15
C SER A 207 -2.40 -13.43 -16.67
N PRO A 208 -1.13 -13.67 -16.33
CA PRO A 208 -0.64 -13.54 -14.95
C PRO A 208 -0.65 -12.10 -14.44
N THR A 209 -0.82 -11.12 -15.32
CA THR A 209 -0.89 -9.70 -14.94
C THR A 209 -2.30 -9.25 -14.57
N ASN A 210 -3.33 -10.05 -14.88
CA ASN A 210 -4.69 -9.75 -14.45
C ASN A 210 -4.76 -9.73 -12.92
N ARG A 211 -5.41 -8.73 -12.35
CA ARG A 211 -5.66 -8.62 -10.91
C ARG A 211 -7.12 -8.27 -10.68
N LEU A 212 -7.67 -8.90 -9.66
CA LEU A 212 -8.97 -8.58 -9.09
C LEU A 212 -8.74 -8.03 -7.69
N LEU A 213 -9.22 -6.85 -7.43
CA LEU A 213 -9.07 -6.15 -6.16
C LEU A 213 -10.43 -5.98 -5.51
N LEU A 214 -10.55 -6.46 -4.27
CA LEU A 214 -11.81 -6.52 -3.52
C LEU A 214 -11.68 -5.80 -2.18
N PRO A 215 -12.75 -5.24 -1.64
CA PRO A 215 -12.82 -4.83 -0.24
C PRO A 215 -12.56 -6.01 0.69
N THR A 216 -11.87 -5.77 1.81
CA THR A 216 -11.50 -6.85 2.75
C THR A 216 -12.71 -7.67 3.22
N ALA A 217 -13.87 -7.02 3.47
CA ALA A 217 -15.08 -7.71 3.88
C ALA A 217 -15.58 -8.70 2.82
N LYS A 218 -15.61 -8.28 1.55
CA LYS A 218 -16.05 -9.14 0.44
C LYS A 218 -15.04 -10.26 0.15
N TYR A 219 -13.74 -9.94 0.23
CA TYR A 219 -12.70 -10.95 0.12
C TYR A 219 -12.79 -12.00 1.24
N SER A 220 -12.96 -11.58 2.50
CA SER A 220 -13.14 -12.48 3.62
C SER A 220 -14.36 -13.38 3.43
N TYR A 221 -15.48 -12.82 2.97
CA TYR A 221 -16.69 -13.57 2.69
C TYR A 221 -16.44 -14.71 1.67
N ILE A 222 -15.83 -14.41 0.52
CA ILE A 222 -15.58 -15.45 -0.51
C ILE A 222 -14.49 -16.44 -0.13
N ALA A 223 -13.54 -16.03 0.73
CA ALA A 223 -12.43 -16.86 1.18
C ALA A 223 -12.81 -17.85 2.27
N THR A 224 -13.81 -17.52 3.10
CA THR A 224 -14.24 -18.33 4.25
C THR A 224 -15.52 -19.12 4.00
N THR A 225 -16.39 -18.65 3.10
CA THR A 225 -17.67 -19.31 2.83
C THR A 225 -17.46 -20.53 1.92
N PRO A 226 -17.91 -21.73 2.33
CA PRO A 226 -17.86 -22.91 1.48
C PRO A 226 -18.78 -22.75 0.26
N LEU A 227 -18.44 -23.42 -0.83
CA LEU A 227 -19.21 -23.37 -2.08
C LEU A 227 -20.64 -23.89 -1.91
N ASN A 228 -20.81 -24.92 -1.09
CA ASN A 228 -22.08 -25.49 -0.65
C ASN A 228 -21.85 -26.31 0.62
N ASP A 229 -22.92 -26.73 1.30
CA ASP A 229 -22.87 -27.42 2.60
C ASP A 229 -22.05 -28.74 2.62
N ASN A 230 -21.79 -29.32 1.45
CA ASN A 230 -21.08 -30.58 1.30
C ASN A 230 -19.70 -30.43 0.60
N SER A 231 -19.18 -29.22 0.50
CA SER A 231 -17.93 -28.95 -0.22
C SER A 231 -16.87 -28.38 0.72
N ASP A 232 -15.66 -28.96 0.66
CA ASP A 232 -14.47 -28.41 1.34
C ASP A 232 -13.86 -27.23 0.56
N LYS A 233 -14.38 -26.92 -0.66
CA LYS A 233 -13.90 -25.81 -1.47
C LYS A 233 -14.60 -24.51 -1.07
N THR A 234 -13.85 -23.44 -0.99
CA THR A 234 -14.40 -22.09 -0.77
C THR A 234 -14.93 -21.48 -2.06
N ILE A 235 -15.72 -20.41 -1.94
CA ILE A 235 -16.17 -19.63 -3.10
C ILE A 235 -14.96 -19.08 -3.87
N LEU A 236 -13.90 -18.65 -3.19
CA LEU A 236 -12.68 -18.17 -3.83
C LEU A 236 -12.01 -19.25 -4.66
N ASP A 237 -11.93 -20.51 -4.15
CA ASP A 237 -11.41 -21.65 -4.91
C ASP A 237 -12.20 -21.92 -6.16
N PHE A 238 -13.52 -21.82 -6.07
CA PHE A 238 -14.42 -21.99 -7.20
C PHE A 238 -14.22 -20.88 -8.24
N ILE A 239 -14.14 -19.60 -7.81
CA ILE A 239 -13.90 -18.46 -8.71
C ILE A 239 -12.60 -18.64 -9.49
N VAL A 240 -11.50 -18.92 -8.80
CA VAL A 240 -10.18 -19.07 -9.45
C VAL A 240 -10.15 -20.28 -10.39
N SER A 241 -10.75 -21.40 -10.00
CA SER A 241 -10.77 -22.62 -10.83
C SER A 241 -11.72 -22.55 -12.05
N SER A 242 -12.73 -21.68 -11.98
CA SER A 242 -13.78 -21.59 -13.01
C SER A 242 -13.69 -20.30 -13.86
N SER A 243 -12.92 -19.31 -13.42
CA SER A 243 -12.72 -18.09 -14.20
C SER A 243 -11.74 -18.33 -15.34
N VAL A 244 -12.04 -17.79 -16.50
CA VAL A 244 -11.15 -17.83 -17.69
C VAL A 244 -10.03 -16.80 -17.60
N PHE A 245 -10.19 -15.75 -16.78
CA PHE A 245 -9.28 -14.61 -16.68
C PHE A 245 -8.32 -14.69 -15.49
N LEU A 246 -8.70 -15.44 -14.46
CA LEU A 246 -7.89 -15.65 -13.25
C LEU A 246 -7.38 -17.08 -13.24
N SER A 247 -6.09 -17.26 -13.02
CA SER A 247 -5.43 -18.56 -12.98
C SER A 247 -4.83 -18.90 -11.63
N ASP A 248 -4.70 -17.94 -10.73
CA ASP A 248 -4.10 -18.13 -9.41
C ASP A 248 -4.79 -17.23 -8.35
N LYS A 249 -4.85 -17.74 -7.11
CA LYS A 249 -5.36 -16.97 -5.96
C LYS A 249 -4.58 -15.67 -5.69
N SER A 250 -3.29 -15.65 -5.99
CA SER A 250 -2.45 -14.46 -5.83
C SER A 250 -2.89 -13.28 -6.70
N GLN A 251 -3.69 -13.54 -7.73
CA GLN A 251 -4.28 -12.51 -8.60
C GLN A 251 -5.47 -11.81 -7.95
N VAL A 252 -6.09 -12.42 -6.93
CA VAL A 252 -7.16 -11.81 -6.14
C VAL A 252 -6.54 -11.16 -4.92
N LYS A 253 -6.61 -9.85 -4.84
CA LYS A 253 -6.06 -9.04 -3.76
C LYS A 253 -7.18 -8.39 -2.96
N SER A 254 -6.91 -8.11 -1.70
CA SER A 254 -7.82 -7.35 -0.84
C SER A 254 -7.10 -6.15 -0.23
N SER A 255 -7.84 -5.10 0.03
CA SER A 255 -7.34 -3.97 0.80
C SER A 255 -8.49 -3.29 1.52
N ALA A 256 -8.22 -2.82 2.73
CA ALA A 256 -9.15 -1.99 3.50
C ALA A 256 -9.32 -0.58 2.90
N GLN A 257 -8.42 -0.19 2.00
CA GLN A 257 -8.42 1.12 1.33
C GLN A 257 -9.38 1.19 0.13
N ILE A 258 -9.95 0.06 -0.31
CA ILE A 258 -10.91 0.04 -1.41
C ILE A 258 -12.28 0.49 -0.91
N PRO A 259 -13.04 1.29 -1.68
CA PRO A 259 -14.42 1.59 -1.34
C PRO A 259 -15.24 0.31 -1.12
N SER A 260 -16.02 0.27 -0.05
CA SER A 260 -16.63 -0.96 0.50
C SER A 260 -17.54 -1.74 -0.47
N ASN A 261 -18.09 -1.06 -1.47
CA ASN A 261 -19.02 -1.65 -2.43
C ASN A 261 -18.48 -1.66 -3.87
N THR A 262 -17.17 -1.59 -4.03
CA THR A 262 -16.53 -1.52 -5.35
C THR A 262 -15.52 -2.63 -5.51
N MET A 263 -15.55 -3.35 -6.61
CA MET A 263 -14.44 -4.18 -7.05
C MET A 263 -13.76 -3.57 -8.26
N ARG A 264 -12.46 -3.78 -8.38
CA ARG A 264 -11.64 -3.30 -9.48
C ARG A 264 -10.89 -4.44 -10.12
N ILE A 265 -10.93 -4.52 -11.44
CA ILE A 265 -9.97 -5.31 -12.21
C ILE A 265 -8.95 -4.38 -12.85
N TYR A 266 -7.72 -4.82 -12.91
CA TYR A 266 -6.65 -4.07 -13.56
C TYR A 266 -5.49 -4.97 -13.99
N GLN A 267 -4.61 -4.39 -14.80
CA GLN A 267 -3.39 -5.06 -15.24
C GLN A 267 -2.20 -4.60 -14.38
N PHE A 268 -1.56 -5.53 -13.69
CA PHE A 268 -0.35 -5.27 -12.92
C PHE A 268 0.87 -5.17 -13.87
N ASP A 269 0.96 -4.06 -14.59
CA ASP A 269 2.04 -3.77 -15.54
C ASP A 269 2.44 -2.29 -15.44
N LYS A 270 3.72 -2.01 -15.24
CA LYS A 270 4.29 -0.65 -15.17
C LYS A 270 4.01 0.21 -16.41
N ARG A 271 3.78 -0.43 -17.56
CA ARG A 271 3.43 0.25 -18.80
C ARG A 271 1.98 0.69 -18.87
N LYS A 272 1.11 0.15 -18.00
CA LYS A 272 -0.33 0.42 -17.97
C LYS A 272 -0.70 1.29 -16.78
N VAL A 273 -0.38 0.85 -15.58
CA VAL A 273 -0.59 1.57 -14.33
C VAL A 273 0.69 1.55 -13.51
N SER A 274 1.04 2.67 -12.87
CA SER A 274 2.19 2.71 -11.98
C SER A 274 2.11 3.89 -11.02
N PHE A 275 2.59 3.67 -9.81
CA PHE A 275 2.87 4.73 -8.87
C PHE A 275 4.24 5.32 -9.16
N GLN A 276 4.33 6.66 -9.22
CA GLN A 276 5.53 7.37 -9.58
C GLN A 276 6.21 7.91 -8.34
N TRP A 277 7.44 7.48 -8.13
CA TRP A 277 8.29 7.94 -7.04
C TRP A 277 9.49 8.69 -7.63
N GLY A 278 9.63 9.98 -7.33
CA GLY A 278 10.76 10.78 -7.79
C GLY A 278 12.04 10.34 -7.10
N HIS A 279 12.06 10.43 -5.78
CA HIS A 279 13.07 9.82 -4.94
C HIS A 279 12.45 9.40 -3.60
N MET A 280 12.96 8.33 -3.02
CA MET A 280 12.57 7.84 -1.70
C MET A 280 13.10 8.79 -0.63
N ILE A 281 12.60 8.61 0.61
CA ILE A 281 13.03 9.44 1.73
C ILE A 281 14.56 9.47 1.88
N ASN A 282 15.09 10.68 1.96
CA ASN A 282 16.52 10.95 2.10
C ASN A 282 16.74 11.87 3.30
N PHE A 283 17.41 11.37 4.32
CA PHE A 283 17.75 12.15 5.51
C PHE A 283 18.96 13.04 5.24
N LYS A 284 18.83 14.33 5.56
CA LYS A 284 19.92 15.29 5.46
C LYS A 284 20.79 15.26 6.73
N ALA A 285 21.93 15.91 6.66
CA ALA A 285 22.82 16.05 7.83
C ALA A 285 22.08 16.69 9.01
N PRO A 286 22.30 16.21 10.24
CA PRO A 286 21.76 16.81 11.44
C PRO A 286 22.12 18.30 11.56
N GLN A 287 21.13 19.12 11.91
CA GLN A 287 21.29 20.56 12.10
C GLN A 287 21.09 20.91 13.57
N ALA A 288 21.90 21.82 14.09
CA ALA A 288 21.72 22.32 15.45
C ALA A 288 20.40 23.13 15.56
N ASP A 289 19.68 22.94 16.67
CA ASP A 289 18.42 23.59 16.99
C ASP A 289 18.40 23.91 18.48
N ASP A 290 18.77 25.12 18.87
CA ASP A 290 18.90 25.58 20.26
C ASP A 290 19.57 24.53 21.19
N LEU A 291 18.79 23.86 22.03
CA LEU A 291 19.24 22.81 22.97
C LEU A 291 19.06 21.38 22.40
N GLY A 292 19.08 21.23 21.09
CA GLY A 292 18.86 19.95 20.44
C GLY A 292 19.41 19.88 19.04
N MET A 293 18.98 18.89 18.32
CA MET A 293 19.28 18.70 16.91
C MET A 293 18.03 18.30 16.15
N LYS A 294 17.92 18.71 14.89
CA LYS A 294 16.88 18.32 13.94
C LYS A 294 17.50 17.63 12.73
N VAL A 295 16.86 16.58 12.29
CA VAL A 295 17.24 15.83 11.10
C VAL A 295 16.11 15.96 10.09
N PRO A 296 16.21 16.85 9.10
CA PRO A 296 15.22 16.97 8.06
C PRO A 296 15.40 15.86 7.04
N ALA A 297 14.31 15.46 6.41
CA ALA A 297 14.28 14.51 5.31
C ALA A 297 13.35 15.01 4.21
N ASP A 298 13.70 14.72 2.98
CA ASP A 298 12.92 15.02 1.79
C ASP A 298 12.63 13.76 0.99
N PHE A 299 11.57 13.80 0.21
CA PHE A 299 11.18 12.77 -0.76
C PHE A 299 10.32 13.43 -1.85
N SER A 300 10.13 12.78 -3.00
CA SER A 300 9.23 13.32 -4.02
C SER A 300 8.32 12.26 -4.64
N ILE A 301 7.05 12.64 -4.87
CA ILE A 301 5.97 11.74 -5.30
C ILE A 301 5.26 12.34 -6.50
N GLY A 302 5.02 11.52 -7.53
CA GLY A 302 4.21 11.89 -8.72
C GLY A 302 2.78 11.33 -8.71
N GLY A 303 2.43 10.55 -7.68
CA GLY A 303 1.12 9.91 -7.59
C GLY A 303 0.95 8.70 -8.53
N THR A 304 -0.28 8.25 -8.68
CA THR A 304 -0.62 7.12 -9.54
C THR A 304 -0.94 7.60 -10.96
N THR A 305 -0.23 7.03 -11.93
CA THR A 305 -0.44 7.35 -13.34
C THR A 305 -1.06 6.16 -14.06
N LEU A 306 -2.26 6.37 -14.59
CA LEU A 306 -2.92 5.46 -15.52
C LEU A 306 -2.50 5.84 -16.94
N LYS A 307 -1.50 5.14 -17.48
CA LYS A 307 -1.02 5.37 -18.85
C LYS A 307 -2.02 4.89 -19.90
N LYS A 308 -2.79 3.85 -19.51
CA LYS A 308 -3.87 3.25 -20.32
C LYS A 308 -5.12 3.09 -19.46
N PRO A 309 -6.06 4.04 -19.46
CA PRO A 309 -7.25 3.99 -18.62
C PRO A 309 -8.07 2.71 -18.78
N LEU A 310 -8.24 2.21 -20.00
CA LEU A 310 -8.97 0.98 -20.29
C LEU A 310 -8.31 -0.31 -19.74
N SER A 311 -7.13 -0.21 -19.14
CA SER A 311 -6.50 -1.32 -18.42
C SER A 311 -7.00 -1.49 -16.98
N CYS A 312 -7.90 -0.61 -16.53
CA CYS A 312 -8.58 -0.65 -15.22
C CYS A 312 -10.09 -0.51 -15.44
N TRP A 313 -10.88 -1.29 -14.72
CA TRP A 313 -12.36 -1.26 -14.77
C TRP A 313 -12.92 -1.48 -13.39
N ASP A 314 -14.01 -0.79 -13.09
CA ASP A 314 -14.71 -0.88 -11.82
C ASP A 314 -16.07 -1.55 -11.98
N MET A 315 -16.50 -2.17 -10.89
CA MET A 315 -17.90 -2.55 -10.70
C MET A 315 -18.34 -2.06 -9.33
N GLU A 316 -19.35 -1.20 -9.31
CA GLU A 316 -19.91 -0.62 -8.11
C GLU A 316 -21.17 -1.34 -7.71
N GLY A 317 -21.42 -1.46 -6.40
CA GLY A 317 -22.63 -2.09 -5.86
C GLY A 317 -22.52 -3.60 -5.66
N ILE A 318 -21.34 -4.10 -5.32
CA ILE A 318 -21.11 -5.50 -4.98
C ILE A 318 -21.42 -5.83 -3.52
#